data_08beef6f7933884951f2c7ae938ab5d6
#
_entry.id   08beef6f7933884951f2c7ae938ab5d6
#
_cell.length_a   1.000
_cell.length_b   1.000
_cell.length_c   1.000
_cell.angle_alpha   90.00
_cell.angle_beta   90.00
_cell.angle_gamma   90.00
#
_symmetry.space_group_name_H-M   'P 1'
#
loop_
_entity.id
_entity.type
_entity.pdbx_description
1 polymer ?
#
loop_
_entity_poly.entity_id
_entity_poly.type
_entity_poly.pdbx_seq_one_letter_code
_entity_poly.pdbx_strand_id
1 'polypeptide(L)'
;MTTKTSFDFKAGEVLLVNKPLEWTSFDVVNKLRYTIKHRIGVKKIKVGHAGTLDPLADGLLIICTGKQTKSIESFMGLEKVYSGIIRLGGTTPSYDLETEIDNTFPTEHITEEMIRAKAQEMIGEQDQYPPIFSAKKVKGKKAYDFARKGEEVELKSKRITISD
;
A
#
# COMPACT_ATOMS: atom_id res chain seq x y z
N MET A 1 -11.73 -26.27 -2.51
CA MET A 1 -12.04 -24.93 -1.96
C MET A 1 -13.54 -24.84 -1.78
N THR A 2 -14.05 -24.76 -0.56
CA THR A 2 -15.48 -24.56 -0.28
C THR A 2 -15.85 -23.10 -0.56
N THR A 3 -16.68 -22.87 -1.56
CA THR A 3 -17.23 -21.54 -1.84
C THR A 3 -18.21 -21.15 -0.72
N LYS A 4 -17.91 -20.08 -0.01
CA LYS A 4 -18.83 -19.53 1.01
C LYS A 4 -20.09 -19.02 0.31
N THR A 5 -21.23 -19.62 0.62
CA THR A 5 -22.52 -19.33 -0.03
C THR A 5 -23.28 -18.15 0.56
N SER A 6 -22.91 -17.70 1.77
CA SER A 6 -23.55 -16.55 2.43
C SER A 6 -22.54 -15.72 3.23
N PHE A 7 -22.75 -14.40 3.27
CA PHE A 7 -21.92 -13.46 3.99
C PHE A 7 -22.75 -12.71 5.04
N ASP A 8 -22.23 -12.62 6.28
CA ASP A 8 -22.78 -11.72 7.30
C ASP A 8 -21.83 -10.52 7.49
N PHE A 9 -22.01 -9.52 6.67
CA PHE A 9 -21.18 -8.31 6.70
C PHE A 9 -21.30 -7.50 8.01
N LYS A 10 -22.38 -7.65 8.78
CA LYS A 10 -22.56 -6.99 10.09
C LYS A 10 -21.79 -7.70 11.19
N ALA A 11 -21.87 -9.03 11.24
CA ALA A 11 -21.08 -9.83 12.16
C ALA A 11 -19.59 -9.65 11.86
N GLY A 12 -19.23 -9.59 10.58
CA GLY A 12 -17.87 -9.29 10.12
C GLY A 12 -17.32 -10.33 9.16
N GLU A 13 -16.82 -9.87 8.03
CA GLU A 13 -16.22 -10.67 6.99
C GLU A 13 -14.84 -10.16 6.64
N VAL A 14 -13.99 -11.08 6.20
CA VAL A 14 -12.69 -10.78 5.55
C VAL A 14 -12.85 -11.11 4.07
N LEU A 15 -12.64 -10.12 3.23
CA LEU A 15 -12.73 -10.24 1.77
C LEU A 15 -11.37 -10.03 1.16
N LEU A 16 -10.98 -10.90 0.24
CA LEU A 16 -9.79 -10.76 -0.58
C LEU A 16 -10.21 -10.13 -1.90
N VAL A 17 -9.72 -8.95 -2.18
CA VAL A 17 -10.12 -8.15 -3.35
C VAL A 17 -8.89 -7.86 -4.20
N ASN A 18 -8.98 -8.10 -5.49
CA ASN A 18 -7.99 -7.61 -6.44
C ASN A 18 -8.26 -6.13 -6.70
N LYS A 19 -7.40 -5.24 -6.16
CA LYS A 19 -7.51 -3.80 -6.41
C LYS A 19 -7.08 -3.50 -7.85
N PRO A 20 -7.93 -2.87 -8.66
CA PRO A 20 -7.51 -2.48 -10.02
C PRO A 20 -6.51 -1.31 -9.99
N LEU A 21 -5.75 -1.17 -11.07
CA LEU A 21 -4.93 0.01 -11.32
C LEU A 21 -5.76 1.29 -11.29
N GLU A 22 -5.11 2.41 -11.01
CA GLU A 22 -5.68 3.77 -10.94
C GLU A 22 -6.69 3.99 -9.81
N TRP A 23 -7.02 2.95 -9.04
CA TRP A 23 -7.85 3.07 -7.85
C TRP A 23 -6.99 3.23 -6.60
N THR A 24 -7.42 4.09 -5.69
CA THR A 24 -6.90 4.05 -4.32
C THR A 24 -7.49 2.88 -3.54
N SER A 25 -6.79 2.42 -2.51
CA SER A 25 -7.35 1.42 -1.57
C SER A 25 -8.66 1.90 -0.92
N PHE A 26 -8.81 3.23 -0.74
CA PHE A 26 -10.01 3.83 -0.18
C PHE A 26 -11.20 3.83 -1.16
N ASP A 27 -10.97 3.91 -2.45
CA ASP A 27 -12.03 3.80 -3.48
C ASP A 27 -12.67 2.41 -3.44
N VAL A 28 -11.85 1.36 -3.28
CA VAL A 28 -12.35 -0.01 -3.08
C VAL A 28 -13.21 -0.10 -1.82
N VAL A 29 -12.75 0.46 -0.70
CA VAL A 29 -13.52 0.51 0.56
C VAL A 29 -14.85 1.24 0.36
N ASN A 30 -14.86 2.38 -0.30
CA ASN A 30 -16.06 3.17 -0.54
C ASN A 30 -17.05 2.42 -1.44
N LYS A 31 -16.57 1.82 -2.52
CA LYS A 31 -17.39 1.03 -3.43
C LYS A 31 -18.07 -0.13 -2.71
N LEU A 32 -17.28 -0.92 -1.96
CA LEU A 32 -17.80 -2.05 -1.20
C LEU A 32 -18.75 -1.60 -0.10
N ARG A 33 -18.43 -0.55 0.64
CA ARG A 33 -19.30 0.01 1.68
C ARG A 33 -20.65 0.43 1.11
N TYR A 34 -20.65 1.12 -0.02
CA TYR A 34 -21.88 1.53 -0.72
C TYR A 34 -22.71 0.30 -1.13
N THR A 35 -22.09 -0.64 -1.85
CA THR A 35 -22.77 -1.85 -2.35
C THR A 35 -23.35 -2.70 -1.22
N ILE A 36 -22.56 -2.96 -0.15
CA ILE A 36 -23.01 -3.74 0.99
C ILE A 36 -24.18 -3.06 1.70
N LYS A 37 -24.08 -1.75 1.97
CA LYS A 37 -25.18 -0.98 2.60
C LYS A 37 -26.50 -1.16 1.85
N HIS A 38 -26.49 -1.02 0.54
CA HIS A 38 -27.71 -1.15 -0.27
C HIS A 38 -28.22 -2.58 -0.29
N ARG A 39 -27.31 -3.56 -0.45
CA ARG A 39 -27.69 -4.97 -0.52
C ARG A 39 -28.35 -5.50 0.76
N ILE A 40 -27.87 -5.08 1.94
CA ILE A 40 -28.40 -5.55 3.23
C ILE A 40 -29.34 -4.55 3.91
N GLY A 41 -29.69 -3.45 3.26
CA GLY A 41 -30.67 -2.47 3.72
C GLY A 41 -30.29 -1.75 5.03
N VAL A 42 -28.98 -1.37 5.22
CA VAL A 42 -28.54 -0.71 6.45
C VAL A 42 -28.06 0.71 6.22
N LYS A 43 -28.27 1.58 7.21
CA LYS A 43 -27.81 2.98 7.13
C LYS A 43 -26.30 3.11 7.24
N LYS A 44 -25.64 2.23 8.05
CA LYS A 44 -24.19 2.29 8.32
C LYS A 44 -23.60 0.88 8.42
N ILE A 45 -22.40 0.72 7.90
CA ILE A 45 -21.55 -0.47 8.09
C ILE A 45 -20.09 -0.05 8.17
N LYS A 46 -19.31 -0.71 9.03
CA LYS A 46 -17.86 -0.53 9.06
C LYS A 46 -17.24 -1.35 7.94
N VAL A 47 -16.39 -0.71 7.15
CA VAL A 47 -15.56 -1.34 6.13
C VAL A 47 -14.20 -0.65 6.14
N GLY A 48 -13.13 -1.42 6.18
CA GLY A 48 -11.75 -0.93 6.16
C GLY A 48 -10.84 -1.91 5.46
N HIS A 49 -9.61 -1.49 5.12
CA HIS A 49 -8.61 -2.31 4.47
C HIS A 49 -7.40 -2.55 5.37
N ALA A 50 -6.71 -3.66 5.16
CA ALA A 50 -5.48 -4.01 5.85
C ALA A 50 -4.27 -3.87 4.93
N GLY A 51 -3.68 -2.68 4.92
CA GLY A 51 -2.59 -2.25 4.05
C GLY A 51 -3.07 -1.36 2.92
N THR A 52 -2.20 -0.45 2.51
CA THR A 52 -2.46 0.46 1.39
C THR A 52 -1.68 -0.02 0.18
N LEU A 53 -2.36 -0.10 -0.96
CA LEU A 53 -1.75 -0.16 -2.28
C LEU A 53 -1.93 1.21 -2.93
N ASP A 54 -0.87 1.72 -3.55
CA ASP A 54 -0.88 2.98 -4.27
C ASP A 54 -1.71 2.88 -5.56
N PRO A 55 -2.12 3.99 -6.17
CA PRO A 55 -2.92 3.97 -7.40
C PRO A 55 -2.27 3.19 -8.54
N LEU A 56 -0.94 3.30 -8.70
CA LEU A 56 -0.17 2.60 -9.73
C LEU A 56 0.12 1.12 -9.41
N ALA A 57 -0.28 0.63 -8.23
CA ALA A 57 -0.19 -0.77 -7.88
C ALA A 57 -1.56 -1.45 -8.00
N ASP A 58 -1.59 -2.69 -8.46
CA ASP A 58 -2.74 -3.59 -8.40
C ASP A 58 -2.47 -4.76 -7.46
N GLY A 59 -3.45 -5.64 -7.26
CA GLY A 59 -3.26 -6.88 -6.52
C GLY A 59 -4.08 -6.99 -5.24
N LEU A 60 -3.65 -7.89 -4.36
CA LEU A 60 -4.39 -8.30 -3.19
C LEU A 60 -4.58 -7.17 -2.17
N LEU A 61 -5.83 -6.80 -1.94
CA LEU A 61 -6.25 -5.90 -0.87
C LEU A 61 -7.20 -6.64 0.08
N ILE A 62 -6.80 -6.77 1.34
CA ILE A 62 -7.63 -7.40 2.37
C ILE A 62 -8.62 -6.36 2.89
N ILE A 63 -9.91 -6.66 2.76
CA ILE A 63 -11.00 -5.81 3.23
C ILE A 63 -11.70 -6.49 4.40
N CYS A 64 -11.90 -5.74 5.48
CA CYS A 64 -12.64 -6.19 6.66
C CYS A 64 -13.95 -5.44 6.79
N THR A 65 -15.03 -6.15 7.17
CA THR A 65 -16.34 -5.57 7.43
C THR A 65 -16.79 -5.80 8.86
N GLY A 66 -17.77 -5.03 9.34
CA GLY A 66 -18.39 -5.21 10.63
C GLY A 66 -17.39 -5.31 11.80
N LYS A 67 -17.50 -6.36 12.61
CA LYS A 67 -16.62 -6.60 13.76
C LYS A 67 -15.19 -6.95 13.35
N GLN A 68 -14.98 -7.53 12.15
CA GLN A 68 -13.65 -7.89 11.64
C GLN A 68 -12.76 -6.68 11.35
N THR A 69 -13.31 -5.46 11.31
CA THR A 69 -12.47 -4.26 11.22
C THR A 69 -11.52 -4.09 12.40
N LYS A 70 -11.74 -4.78 13.52
CA LYS A 70 -10.83 -4.80 14.67
C LYS A 70 -9.56 -5.64 14.43
N SER A 71 -9.60 -6.56 13.47
CA SER A 71 -8.48 -7.45 13.12
C SER A 71 -7.56 -6.87 12.02
N ILE A 72 -7.81 -5.64 11.56
CA ILE A 72 -7.03 -5.00 10.49
C ILE A 72 -5.54 -4.95 10.83
N GLU A 73 -5.18 -4.58 12.07
CA GLU A 73 -3.78 -4.49 12.48
C GLU A 73 -3.05 -5.83 12.40
N SER A 74 -3.71 -6.94 12.76
CA SER A 74 -3.10 -8.27 12.66
C SER A 74 -2.82 -8.67 11.21
N PHE A 75 -3.71 -8.33 10.28
CA PHE A 75 -3.47 -8.55 8.84
C PHE A 75 -2.37 -7.63 8.27
N MET A 76 -2.24 -6.41 8.79
CA MET A 76 -1.16 -5.50 8.39
C MET A 76 0.23 -6.00 8.79
N GLY A 77 0.32 -6.83 9.81
CA GLY A 77 1.57 -7.45 10.27
C GLY A 77 2.02 -8.68 9.47
N LEU A 78 1.19 -9.21 8.59
CA LEU A 78 1.55 -10.39 7.78
C LEU A 78 2.63 -10.06 6.76
N GLU A 79 3.38 -11.07 6.37
CA GLU A 79 4.31 -11.02 5.24
C GLU A 79 3.59 -10.64 3.94
N LYS A 80 4.28 -9.92 3.08
CA LYS A 80 3.76 -9.45 1.80
C LYS A 80 4.77 -9.73 0.70
N VAL A 81 4.29 -10.27 -0.41
CA VAL A 81 5.07 -10.48 -1.62
C VAL A 81 4.66 -9.45 -2.66
N TYR A 82 5.65 -8.77 -3.23
CA TYR A 82 5.46 -7.79 -4.29
C TYR A 82 6.25 -8.19 -5.52
N SER A 83 5.68 -7.96 -6.68
CA SER A 83 6.39 -8.00 -7.95
C SER A 83 6.27 -6.66 -8.63
N GLY A 84 7.28 -6.26 -9.39
CA GLY A 84 7.27 -4.96 -10.06
C GLY A 84 8.42 -4.79 -11.03
N ILE A 85 8.40 -3.66 -11.72
CA ILE A 85 9.46 -3.25 -12.64
C ILE A 85 10.10 -1.98 -12.08
N ILE A 86 11.41 -2.03 -11.85
CA ILE A 86 12.19 -0.85 -11.46
C ILE A 86 12.85 -0.32 -12.72
N ARG A 87 12.51 0.93 -13.09
CA ARG A 87 13.16 1.65 -14.17
C ARG A 87 14.43 2.30 -13.65
N LEU A 88 15.58 1.88 -14.20
CA LEU A 88 16.87 2.47 -13.86
C LEU A 88 17.12 3.75 -14.67
N GLY A 89 18.05 4.59 -14.19
CA GLY A 89 18.49 5.80 -14.87
C GLY A 89 17.68 7.05 -14.59
N GLY A 90 16.74 7.03 -13.66
CA GLY A 90 16.00 8.22 -13.27
C GLY A 90 15.56 8.19 -11.80
N THR A 91 15.36 9.37 -11.23
CA THR A 91 14.71 9.55 -9.93
C THR A 91 13.43 10.34 -10.09
N THR A 92 12.53 10.18 -9.13
CA THR A 92 11.29 10.95 -9.02
C THR A 92 11.07 11.38 -7.56
N PRO A 93 10.44 12.51 -7.29
CA PRO A 93 10.18 12.96 -5.92
C PRO A 93 9.27 11.99 -5.13
N SER A 94 8.41 11.24 -5.80
CA SER A 94 7.49 10.25 -5.20
C SER A 94 8.10 8.85 -5.04
N TYR A 95 9.29 8.59 -5.62
CA TYR A 95 9.94 7.27 -5.74
C TYR A 95 9.15 6.26 -6.60
N ASP A 96 8.19 6.74 -7.37
CA ASP A 96 7.39 5.98 -8.34
C ASP A 96 7.13 6.84 -9.60
N LEU A 97 6.26 6.38 -10.48
CA LEU A 97 5.91 7.08 -11.71
C LEU A 97 4.65 7.98 -11.58
N GLU A 98 4.22 8.33 -10.36
CA GLU A 98 3.17 9.35 -10.15
C GLU A 98 3.68 10.76 -10.44
N THR A 99 4.98 10.99 -10.31
CA THR A 99 5.63 12.28 -10.64
C THR A 99 6.61 12.11 -11.79
N GLU A 100 6.89 13.22 -12.47
CA GLU A 100 7.88 13.25 -13.54
C GLU A 100 9.29 13.00 -13.02
N ILE A 101 10.17 12.52 -13.92
CA ILE A 101 11.58 12.29 -13.62
C ILE A 101 12.26 13.64 -13.40
N ASP A 102 12.87 13.82 -12.23
CA ASP A 102 13.58 15.03 -11.83
C ASP A 102 15.08 14.97 -12.12
N ASN A 103 15.69 13.78 -12.09
CA ASN A 103 17.10 13.60 -12.43
C ASN A 103 17.28 12.35 -13.31
N THR A 104 18.27 12.41 -14.19
CA THR A 104 18.66 11.29 -15.06
C THR A 104 20.11 10.90 -14.86
N PHE A 105 20.40 9.60 -14.96
CA PHE A 105 21.72 9.01 -14.74
C PHE A 105 22.06 8.02 -15.85
N PRO A 106 23.35 7.89 -16.23
CA PRO A 106 23.77 6.89 -17.20
C PRO A 106 23.55 5.46 -16.67
N THR A 107 23.14 4.55 -17.54
CA THR A 107 22.84 3.16 -17.19
C THR A 107 23.70 2.14 -17.94
N GLU A 108 24.53 2.58 -18.90
CA GLU A 108 25.30 1.73 -19.82
C GLU A 108 26.33 0.85 -19.09
N HIS A 109 26.74 1.24 -17.89
CA HIS A 109 27.69 0.50 -17.06
C HIS A 109 27.00 -0.55 -16.16
N ILE A 110 25.67 -0.58 -16.08
CA ILE A 110 24.94 -1.45 -15.18
C ILE A 110 24.80 -2.83 -15.80
N THR A 111 25.31 -3.85 -15.10
CA THR A 111 25.21 -5.25 -15.49
C THR A 111 24.18 -6.00 -14.64
N GLU A 112 23.74 -7.16 -15.11
CA GLU A 112 22.82 -8.04 -14.35
C GLU A 112 23.45 -8.48 -13.01
N GLU A 113 24.76 -8.75 -12.99
CA GLU A 113 25.49 -9.13 -11.78
C GLU A 113 25.45 -8.02 -10.73
N MET A 114 25.63 -6.76 -11.15
CA MET A 114 25.53 -5.61 -10.25
C MET A 114 24.11 -5.48 -9.65
N ILE A 115 23.07 -5.68 -10.45
CA ILE A 115 21.69 -5.64 -10.00
C ILE A 115 21.42 -6.75 -8.97
N ARG A 116 21.82 -7.98 -9.28
CA ARG A 116 21.68 -9.13 -8.39
C ARG A 116 22.44 -8.95 -7.07
N ALA A 117 23.67 -8.47 -7.15
CA ALA A 117 24.47 -8.18 -5.95
C ALA A 117 23.78 -7.14 -5.08
N LYS A 118 23.23 -6.07 -5.68
CA LYS A 118 22.54 -5.03 -4.94
C LYS A 118 21.21 -5.51 -4.33
N ALA A 119 20.48 -6.39 -5.00
CA ALA A 119 19.29 -7.01 -4.45
C ALA A 119 19.63 -7.88 -3.22
N GLN A 120 20.73 -8.66 -3.28
CA GLN A 120 21.18 -9.45 -2.14
C GLN A 120 21.55 -8.60 -0.91
N GLU A 121 22.12 -7.41 -1.09
CA GLU A 121 22.41 -6.48 0.00
C GLU A 121 21.14 -5.96 0.70
N MET A 122 19.98 -6.01 0.04
CA MET A 122 18.71 -5.56 0.60
C MET A 122 18.02 -6.63 1.46
N ILE A 123 18.50 -7.87 1.44
CA ILE A 123 17.93 -8.96 2.26
C ILE A 123 18.31 -8.77 3.72
N GLY A 124 17.37 -9.05 4.62
CA GLY A 124 17.56 -8.99 6.06
C GLY A 124 16.83 -7.83 6.73
N GLU A 125 17.22 -7.55 7.96
CA GLU A 125 16.62 -6.49 8.75
C GLU A 125 17.21 -5.12 8.41
N GLN A 126 16.34 -4.14 8.18
CA GLN A 126 16.76 -2.77 7.87
C GLN A 126 15.77 -1.72 8.37
N ASP A 127 16.23 -0.49 8.47
CA ASP A 127 15.39 0.64 8.81
C ASP A 127 14.85 1.31 7.54
N GLN A 128 13.55 1.15 7.29
CA GLN A 128 12.88 1.79 6.17
C GLN A 128 12.41 3.19 6.57
N TYR A 129 12.90 4.19 5.88
CA TYR A 129 12.41 5.57 5.97
C TYR A 129 11.28 5.78 4.95
N PRO A 130 10.07 6.14 5.38
CA PRO A 130 8.99 6.40 4.44
C PRO A 130 9.29 7.67 3.62
N PRO A 131 8.84 7.73 2.36
CA PRO A 131 8.97 8.95 1.56
C PRO A 131 8.13 10.08 2.15
N ILE A 132 8.54 11.33 1.89
CA ILE A 132 7.79 12.53 2.32
C ILE A 132 6.42 12.55 1.63
N PHE A 133 6.32 12.06 0.40
CA PHE A 133 5.08 11.88 -0.35
C PHE A 133 4.31 10.62 0.09
N SER A 134 4.14 10.42 1.39
CA SER A 134 3.39 9.28 1.95
C SER A 134 2.16 9.71 2.71
N ALA A 135 1.20 8.77 2.84
CA ALA A 135 -0.01 8.96 3.64
C ALA A 135 0.23 8.86 5.16
N LYS A 136 1.50 8.71 5.60
CA LYS A 136 1.86 8.64 7.03
C LYS A 136 1.47 9.94 7.73
N LYS A 137 0.80 9.83 8.87
CA LYS A 137 0.38 11.01 9.63
C LYS A 137 1.50 11.52 10.55
N VAL A 138 1.77 12.81 10.46
CA VAL A 138 2.66 13.56 11.36
C VAL A 138 1.86 14.71 11.94
N LYS A 139 1.81 14.82 13.27
CA LYS A 139 1.02 15.87 13.98
C LYS A 139 -0.43 15.99 13.47
N GLY A 140 -1.05 14.85 13.14
CA GLY A 140 -2.46 14.79 12.70
C GLY A 140 -2.71 15.07 11.21
N LYS A 141 -1.72 15.53 10.45
CA LYS A 141 -1.77 15.76 8.99
C LYS A 141 -0.97 14.69 8.26
N LYS A 142 -1.28 14.47 7.00
CA LYS A 142 -0.53 13.49 6.18
C LYS A 142 0.80 14.10 5.72
N ALA A 143 1.85 13.28 5.62
CA ALA A 143 3.18 13.76 5.24
C ALA A 143 3.19 14.45 3.86
N TYR A 144 2.44 13.94 2.89
CA TYR A 144 2.33 14.58 1.57
C TYR A 144 1.70 16.00 1.60
N ASP A 145 0.88 16.34 2.62
CA ASP A 145 0.33 17.69 2.76
C ASP A 145 1.42 18.71 3.13
N PHE A 146 2.45 18.27 3.85
CA PHE A 146 3.65 19.07 4.15
C PHE A 146 4.56 19.17 2.92
N ALA A 147 4.81 18.05 2.25
CA ALA A 147 5.65 18.01 1.04
C ALA A 147 5.15 18.97 -0.05
N ARG A 148 3.83 19.01 -0.30
CA ARG A 148 3.21 19.94 -1.26
C ARG A 148 3.38 21.40 -0.91
N LYS A 149 3.66 21.72 0.36
CA LYS A 149 3.91 23.08 0.84
C LYS A 149 5.39 23.43 0.91
N GLY A 150 6.28 22.50 0.58
CA GLY A 150 7.72 22.66 0.75
C GLY A 150 8.17 22.65 2.22
N GLU A 151 7.33 22.14 3.13
CA GLU A 151 7.66 22.04 4.55
C GLU A 151 8.42 20.73 4.82
N GLU A 152 9.58 20.82 5.47
CA GLU A 152 10.33 19.64 5.90
C GLU A 152 9.64 18.95 7.07
N VAL A 153 9.55 17.63 7.02
CA VAL A 153 8.97 16.80 8.08
C VAL A 153 9.89 15.62 8.35
N GLU A 154 10.32 15.48 9.60
CA GLU A 154 11.07 14.32 10.05
C GLU A 154 10.14 13.11 10.17
N LEU A 155 10.40 12.07 9.38
CA LEU A 155 9.68 10.80 9.41
C LEU A 155 10.53 9.75 10.11
N LYS A 156 9.97 9.14 11.17
CA LYS A 156 10.64 8.04 11.86
C LYS A 156 10.68 6.81 10.98
N SER A 157 11.84 6.15 10.94
CA SER A 157 12.01 4.86 10.31
C SER A 157 11.11 3.79 10.96
N LYS A 158 10.89 2.73 10.22
CA LYS A 158 10.27 1.49 10.71
C LYS A 158 11.23 0.34 10.42
N ARG A 159 11.48 -0.49 11.43
CA ARG A 159 12.23 -1.73 11.24
C ARG A 159 11.41 -2.69 10.39
N ILE A 160 12.00 -3.17 9.31
CA ILE A 160 11.41 -4.16 8.39
C ILE A 160 12.41 -5.29 8.16
N THR A 161 11.90 -6.42 7.69
CA THR A 161 12.72 -7.55 7.22
C THR A 161 12.34 -7.84 5.77
N ILE A 162 13.34 -7.94 4.91
CA ILE A 162 13.19 -8.42 3.53
C ILE A 162 13.70 -9.85 3.51
N SER A 163 12.86 -10.80 3.08
CA SER A 163 13.17 -12.23 3.12
C SER A 163 13.83 -12.75 1.85
N ASP A 164 13.47 -12.20 0.68
CA ASP A 164 14.04 -12.54 -0.64
C ASP A 164 13.75 -11.45 -1.68
#